data_a74e0206c7b564ee12aeaea619476f00
#
_entry.id   a74e0206c7b564ee12aeaea619476f00
#
_cell.length_a   1.000
_cell.length_b   1.000
_cell.length_c   1.000
_cell.angle_alpha   90.00
_cell.angle_beta   90.00
_cell.angle_gamma   90.00
#
_symmetry.space_group_name_H-M   'P 1'
#
loop_
_entity.id
_entity.type
_entity.pdbx_description
1 polymer ?
#
loop_
_entity_poly.entity_id
_entity_poly.type
_entity_poly.pdbx_seq_one_letter_code
_entity_poly.pdbx_strand_id
1 'polypeptide(L)'
;MINQPAGWSYWVSESEDVFFDRLKIRADVQYPNNDGIHINSSKNVFVSNCNIVCGDDCIVIRANNYSLPENKVCDRVTVTNCTLTSYSGCIRIGWLCDGTIRNCTFSNLVMTDASCRVSVLIPDFCDPRIPDQGRESAFIENLNFSDIVMDGVYGNPIYVEIFDKKPALPRFRFGFPCCSCCLFRGVCLAAAPEREARRFVVWRQPHHNA
;
A
#
# COMPACT_ATOMS: atom_id res chain seq x y z
N MET A 1 -6.27 4.93 22.35
CA MET A 1 -6.51 3.54 21.89
C MET A 1 -7.90 3.48 21.28
N ILE A 2 -8.02 2.95 20.07
CA ILE A 2 -9.30 2.59 19.46
C ILE A 2 -9.50 1.09 19.67
N ASN A 3 -10.69 0.69 20.08
CA ASN A 3 -11.03 -0.69 20.31
C ASN A 3 -12.35 -1.03 19.62
N GLN A 4 -12.34 -2.10 18.81
CA GLN A 4 -13.48 -2.60 18.03
C GLN A 4 -14.16 -1.53 17.17
N PRO A 5 -13.46 -0.88 16.24
CA PRO A 5 -14.11 0.03 15.29
C PRO A 5 -15.07 -0.75 14.39
N ALA A 6 -16.21 -0.14 14.11
CA ALA A 6 -17.24 -0.73 13.25
C ALA A 6 -16.98 -0.55 11.75
N GLY A 7 -15.87 0.09 11.39
CA GLY A 7 -15.44 0.39 10.04
C GLY A 7 -14.03 0.96 10.08
N TRP A 8 -13.63 1.75 9.10
CA TRP A 8 -12.31 2.37 9.05
C TRP A 8 -12.05 3.23 10.29
N SER A 9 -10.92 2.97 10.96
CA SER A 9 -10.61 3.66 12.21
C SER A 9 -10.28 5.13 12.00
N TYR A 10 -9.51 5.43 10.95
CA TYR A 10 -9.15 6.78 10.54
C TYR A 10 -9.24 6.95 9.03
N TRP A 11 -9.82 8.04 8.60
CA TRP A 11 -9.81 8.51 7.22
C TRP A 11 -9.25 9.94 7.20
N VAL A 12 -8.11 10.11 6.54
CA VAL A 12 -7.50 11.40 6.28
C VAL A 12 -7.59 11.68 4.80
N SER A 13 -8.18 12.79 4.42
CA SER A 13 -8.33 13.20 3.04
C SER A 13 -7.98 14.68 2.87
N GLU A 14 -7.34 15.03 1.77
CA GLU A 14 -6.98 16.40 1.39
C GLU A 14 -6.23 17.20 2.49
N SER A 15 -5.48 16.49 3.30
CA SER A 15 -4.81 17.06 4.47
C SER A 15 -3.30 17.16 4.26
N GLU A 16 -2.65 18.05 4.99
CA GLU A 16 -1.21 18.23 4.97
C GLU A 16 -0.65 18.29 6.40
N ASP A 17 0.61 17.81 6.57
CA ASP A 17 1.33 17.83 7.85
C ASP A 17 0.60 17.05 8.96
N VAL A 18 0.16 15.83 8.66
CA VAL A 18 -0.60 14.98 9.57
C VAL A 18 0.32 13.98 10.25
N PHE A 19 0.14 13.81 11.56
CA PHE A 19 0.92 12.87 12.37
C PHE A 19 0.02 11.89 13.09
N PHE A 20 0.28 10.60 12.87
CA PHE A 20 -0.23 9.49 13.64
C PHE A 20 0.91 8.88 14.44
N ASP A 21 0.99 9.18 15.73
CA ASP A 21 2.05 8.68 16.58
C ASP A 21 1.53 7.92 17.78
N ARG A 22 2.14 6.78 18.07
CA ARG A 22 1.84 5.92 19.24
C ARG A 22 0.37 5.48 19.34
N LEU A 23 -0.28 5.28 18.20
CA LEU A 23 -1.64 4.77 18.19
C LEU A 23 -1.68 3.26 18.46
N LYS A 24 -2.73 2.85 19.16
CA LYS A 24 -3.11 1.45 19.31
C LYS A 24 -4.51 1.26 18.76
N ILE A 25 -4.62 0.50 17.67
CA ILE A 25 -5.89 0.09 17.07
C ILE A 25 -6.04 -1.40 17.33
N ARG A 26 -7.19 -1.81 17.85
CA ARG A 26 -7.56 -3.20 18.09
C ARG A 26 -8.93 -3.44 17.53
N ALA A 27 -8.99 -4.18 16.45
CA ALA A 27 -10.23 -4.60 15.82
C ALA A 27 -10.31 -6.13 15.76
N ASP A 28 -11.51 -6.63 15.58
CA ASP A 28 -11.71 -8.05 15.32
C ASP A 28 -11.16 -8.38 13.93
N VAL A 29 -10.18 -9.28 13.87
CA VAL A 29 -9.53 -9.67 12.62
C VAL A 29 -10.46 -10.41 11.65
N GLN A 30 -11.60 -10.88 12.11
CA GLN A 30 -12.60 -11.54 11.27
C GLN A 30 -13.70 -10.60 10.75
N TYR A 31 -13.71 -9.36 11.22
CA TYR A 31 -14.71 -8.38 10.80
C TYR A 31 -14.23 -7.60 9.57
N PRO A 32 -15.01 -7.57 8.48
CA PRO A 32 -14.61 -6.90 7.24
C PRO A 32 -14.65 -5.38 7.36
N ASN A 33 -13.86 -4.70 6.52
CA ASN A 33 -13.82 -3.24 6.38
C ASN A 33 -13.53 -2.47 7.69
N ASN A 34 -12.86 -3.08 8.64
CA ASN A 34 -12.40 -2.41 9.85
C ASN A 34 -10.93 -2.01 9.76
N ASP A 35 -10.58 -1.35 8.67
CA ASP A 35 -9.22 -0.90 8.36
C ASP A 35 -8.66 0.00 9.46
N GLY A 36 -7.33 0.11 9.48
CA GLY A 36 -6.65 0.99 10.41
C GLY A 36 -6.66 2.45 9.96
N ILE A 37 -5.69 2.86 9.16
CA ILE A 37 -5.47 4.25 8.74
C ILE A 37 -5.55 4.36 7.23
N HIS A 38 -6.52 5.09 6.72
CA HIS A 38 -6.60 5.50 5.32
C HIS A 38 -6.05 6.91 5.14
N ILE A 39 -5.10 7.04 4.21
CA ILE A 39 -4.47 8.30 3.82
C ILE A 39 -4.82 8.53 2.35
N ASN A 40 -5.69 9.50 2.09
CA ASN A 40 -6.20 9.79 0.75
C ASN A 40 -5.82 11.19 0.31
N SER A 41 -5.19 11.32 -0.86
CA SER A 41 -4.91 12.62 -1.51
C SER A 41 -4.30 13.66 -0.56
N SER A 42 -3.44 13.20 0.33
CA SER A 42 -2.84 13.99 1.42
C SER A 42 -1.33 14.06 1.27
N LYS A 43 -0.70 15.04 1.94
CA LYS A 43 0.73 15.30 1.83
C LYS A 43 1.40 15.38 3.20
N ASN A 44 2.70 15.03 3.26
CA ASN A 44 3.48 15.09 4.50
C ASN A 44 2.79 14.35 5.65
N VAL A 45 2.41 13.09 5.43
CA VAL A 45 1.73 12.28 6.44
C VAL A 45 2.74 11.33 7.08
N PHE A 46 2.79 11.34 8.40
CA PHE A 46 3.69 10.52 9.19
C PHE A 46 2.90 9.55 10.06
N VAL A 47 3.18 8.25 9.93
CA VAL A 47 2.64 7.18 10.78
C VAL A 47 3.81 6.54 11.50
N SER A 48 3.89 6.71 12.82
CA SER A 48 5.04 6.23 13.58
C SER A 48 4.65 5.59 14.91
N ASN A 49 5.44 4.59 15.32
CA ASN A 49 5.31 3.95 16.62
C ASN A 49 3.92 3.35 16.90
N CYS A 50 3.20 2.97 15.86
CA CYS A 50 1.83 2.48 15.96
C CYS A 50 1.79 0.95 16.07
N ASN A 51 0.76 0.46 16.76
CA ASN A 51 0.44 -0.96 16.80
C ASN A 51 -1.01 -1.14 16.34
N ILE A 52 -1.18 -1.75 15.16
CA ILE A 52 -2.46 -1.87 14.48
C ILE A 52 -2.79 -3.35 14.28
N VAL A 53 -3.95 -3.76 14.79
CA VAL A 53 -4.56 -5.07 14.56
C VAL A 53 -5.96 -4.85 14.02
N CYS A 54 -6.24 -5.34 12.82
CA CYS A 54 -7.53 -5.16 12.15
C CYS A 54 -7.87 -6.34 11.23
N GLY A 55 -9.09 -6.41 10.77
CA GLY A 55 -9.56 -7.48 9.88
C GLY A 55 -9.35 -7.15 8.41
N ASP A 56 -9.25 -5.87 8.06
CA ASP A 56 -8.95 -5.43 6.70
C ASP A 56 -7.56 -4.74 6.68
N ASP A 57 -7.29 -3.77 5.84
CA ASP A 57 -5.95 -3.22 5.66
C ASP A 57 -5.49 -2.34 6.83
N CYS A 58 -4.28 -2.55 7.34
CA CYS A 58 -3.77 -1.74 8.46
C CYS A 58 -3.51 -0.29 8.04
N ILE A 59 -2.81 -0.09 6.92
CA ILE A 59 -2.48 1.24 6.40
C ILE A 59 -2.74 1.25 4.90
N VAL A 60 -3.54 2.21 4.46
CA VAL A 60 -3.97 2.35 3.07
C VAL A 60 -3.57 3.71 2.53
N ILE A 61 -2.84 3.71 1.40
CA ILE A 61 -2.42 4.91 0.71
C ILE A 61 -3.23 5.04 -0.58
N ARG A 62 -3.96 6.11 -0.71
CA ARG A 62 -4.88 6.38 -1.81
C ARG A 62 -4.65 7.75 -2.44
N ALA A 63 -5.01 7.86 -3.69
CA ALA A 63 -5.20 9.16 -4.35
C ALA A 63 -6.56 9.15 -5.07
N ASN A 64 -7.60 8.72 -4.34
CA ASN A 64 -8.94 8.65 -4.87
C ASN A 64 -9.58 10.04 -4.95
N ASN A 65 -9.75 10.50 -6.16
CA ASN A 65 -10.25 11.84 -6.44
C ASN A 65 -11.75 11.88 -6.78
N TYR A 66 -12.44 10.75 -6.63
CA TYR A 66 -13.84 10.63 -7.03
C TYR A 66 -14.76 11.69 -6.43
N SER A 67 -14.59 11.97 -5.15
CA SER A 67 -15.40 12.96 -4.41
C SER A 67 -14.78 14.35 -4.36
N LEU A 68 -13.60 14.53 -4.99
CA LEU A 68 -12.87 15.79 -4.94
C LEU A 68 -13.16 16.64 -6.18
N PRO A 69 -13.18 17.97 -6.04
CA PRO A 69 -13.40 18.89 -7.16
C PRO A 69 -12.27 18.88 -8.19
N GLU A 70 -11.07 18.45 -7.78
CA GLU A 70 -9.87 18.35 -8.61
C GLU A 70 -9.03 17.14 -8.22
N ASN A 71 -8.17 16.68 -9.14
CA ASN A 71 -7.24 15.60 -8.86
C ASN A 71 -6.15 16.08 -7.91
N LYS A 72 -6.03 15.44 -6.76
CA LYS A 72 -4.99 15.69 -5.75
C LYS A 72 -4.07 14.50 -5.62
N VAL A 73 -2.79 14.78 -5.43
CA VAL A 73 -1.73 13.78 -5.28
C VAL A 73 -1.64 13.35 -3.83
N CYS A 74 -1.44 12.06 -3.60
CA CYS A 74 -0.95 11.56 -2.31
C CYS A 74 0.58 11.56 -2.35
N ASP A 75 1.24 12.35 -1.53
CA ASP A 75 2.65 12.68 -1.65
C ASP A 75 3.36 12.74 -0.30
N ARG A 76 4.57 12.19 -0.20
CA ARG A 76 5.41 12.22 1.00
C ARG A 76 4.73 11.60 2.23
N VAL A 77 4.38 10.32 2.10
CA VAL A 77 3.89 9.52 3.24
C VAL A 77 5.03 8.70 3.81
N THR A 78 5.25 8.79 5.10
CA THR A 78 6.25 8.01 5.83
C THR A 78 5.58 7.12 6.87
N VAL A 79 5.83 5.82 6.79
CA VAL A 79 5.37 4.83 7.76
C VAL A 79 6.60 4.16 8.39
N THR A 80 6.76 4.27 9.70
CA THR A 80 7.95 3.71 10.38
C THR A 80 7.66 3.23 11.80
N ASN A 81 8.47 2.29 12.28
CA ASN A 81 8.40 1.76 13.64
C ASN A 81 7.01 1.21 14.03
N CYS A 82 6.34 0.52 13.13
CA CYS A 82 4.99 0.01 13.38
C CYS A 82 4.96 -1.52 13.42
N THR A 83 4.05 -2.05 14.26
CA THR A 83 3.65 -3.45 14.23
C THR A 83 2.25 -3.55 13.65
N LEU A 84 2.11 -4.34 12.59
CA LEU A 84 0.88 -4.46 11.80
C LEU A 84 0.43 -5.91 11.75
N THR A 85 -0.82 -6.16 12.08
CA THR A 85 -1.47 -7.47 11.98
C THR A 85 -2.81 -7.31 11.29
N SER A 86 -3.07 -8.12 10.25
CA SER A 86 -4.31 -8.02 9.49
C SER A 86 -4.72 -9.36 8.92
N TYR A 87 -6.02 -9.61 8.85
CA TYR A 87 -6.52 -10.75 8.07
C TYR A 87 -6.41 -10.52 6.55
N SER A 88 -6.41 -9.28 6.10
CA SER A 88 -6.27 -8.85 4.70
C SER A 88 -4.84 -8.38 4.40
N GLY A 89 -4.55 -7.10 4.49
CA GLY A 89 -3.27 -6.50 4.13
C GLY A 89 -2.65 -5.60 5.20
N CYS A 90 -1.33 -5.65 5.38
CA CYS A 90 -0.67 -4.72 6.29
C CYS A 90 -0.50 -3.33 5.67
N ILE A 91 -0.07 -3.27 4.41
CA ILE A 91 0.05 -2.03 3.63
C ILE A 91 -0.65 -2.25 2.29
N ARG A 92 -1.58 -1.36 1.95
CA ARG A 92 -2.15 -1.29 0.61
C ARG A 92 -1.89 0.06 -0.02
N ILE A 93 -1.46 0.06 -1.27
CA ILE A 93 -1.17 1.26 -2.05
C ILE A 93 -1.98 1.19 -3.34
N GLY A 94 -2.84 2.18 -3.54
CA GLY A 94 -3.72 2.27 -4.69
C GLY A 94 -4.95 1.37 -4.62
N TRP A 95 -5.94 1.71 -5.41
CA TRP A 95 -7.17 0.98 -5.68
C TRP A 95 -7.91 1.64 -6.83
N LEU A 96 -9.18 1.29 -7.02
CA LEU A 96 -10.07 1.86 -8.02
C LEU A 96 -10.04 3.39 -8.04
N CYS A 97 -9.90 3.95 -9.22
CA CYS A 97 -10.00 5.39 -9.49
C CYS A 97 -8.96 6.25 -8.77
N ASP A 98 -7.81 5.69 -8.42
CA ASP A 98 -6.72 6.47 -7.86
C ASP A 98 -5.95 7.22 -8.95
N GLY A 99 -5.46 8.38 -8.61
CA GLY A 99 -4.56 9.20 -9.40
C GLY A 99 -3.09 8.96 -9.01
N THR A 100 -2.35 10.04 -8.75
CA THR A 100 -0.92 9.98 -8.45
C THR A 100 -0.63 9.71 -6.97
N ILE A 101 0.16 8.67 -6.71
CA ILE A 101 0.74 8.37 -5.38
C ILE A 101 2.25 8.35 -5.53
N ARG A 102 2.97 9.11 -4.71
CA ARG A 102 4.42 9.19 -4.86
C ARG A 102 5.18 9.52 -3.57
N ASN A 103 6.50 9.26 -3.61
CA ASN A 103 7.44 9.62 -2.55
C ASN A 103 7.06 9.02 -1.19
N CYS A 104 6.69 7.74 -1.16
CA CYS A 104 6.28 7.07 0.05
C CYS A 104 7.38 6.16 0.59
N THR A 105 7.60 6.20 1.89
CA THR A 105 8.62 5.41 2.58
C THR A 105 8.00 4.53 3.66
N PHE A 106 8.36 3.27 3.66
CA PHE A 106 7.91 2.25 4.62
C PHE A 106 9.13 1.58 5.21
N SER A 107 9.40 1.77 6.50
CA SER A 107 10.62 1.27 7.11
C SER A 107 10.45 0.81 8.54
N ASN A 108 11.31 -0.13 8.95
CA ASN A 108 11.31 -0.67 10.31
C ASN A 108 9.93 -1.14 10.77
N LEU A 109 9.37 -2.07 10.01
CA LEU A 109 8.03 -2.61 10.24
C LEU A 109 8.09 -4.09 10.62
N VAL A 110 7.23 -4.49 11.54
CA VAL A 110 6.94 -5.89 11.83
C VAL A 110 5.51 -6.18 11.39
N MET A 111 5.36 -7.11 10.47
CA MET A 111 4.08 -7.51 9.89
C MET A 111 3.80 -8.97 10.21
N THR A 112 2.65 -9.25 10.83
CA THR A 112 2.28 -10.61 11.24
C THR A 112 0.90 -11.01 10.76
N ASP A 113 0.71 -12.31 10.56
CA ASP A 113 -0.59 -12.96 10.34
C ASP A 113 -1.50 -12.31 9.31
N ALA A 114 -0.98 -11.95 8.13
CA ALA A 114 -1.77 -11.35 7.07
C ALA A 114 -1.78 -12.21 5.79
N SER A 115 -2.85 -12.10 4.99
CA SER A 115 -2.92 -12.75 3.69
C SER A 115 -1.97 -12.08 2.68
N CYS A 116 -1.83 -10.77 2.73
CA CYS A 116 -0.86 -9.99 1.96
C CYS A 116 -0.22 -8.90 2.83
N ARG A 117 1.10 -8.80 2.84
CA ARG A 117 1.80 -7.82 3.68
C ARG A 117 1.87 -6.45 3.04
N VAL A 118 2.29 -6.43 1.79
CA VAL A 118 2.35 -5.23 0.97
C VAL A 118 1.65 -5.50 -0.34
N SER A 119 0.63 -4.74 -0.65
CA SER A 119 -0.04 -4.77 -1.94
C SER A 119 0.00 -3.41 -2.62
N VAL A 120 0.34 -3.43 -3.91
CA VAL A 120 0.27 -2.26 -4.79
C VAL A 120 -0.70 -2.62 -5.90
N LEU A 121 -1.83 -1.93 -5.93
CA LEU A 121 -2.95 -2.26 -6.82
C LEU A 121 -3.28 -1.07 -7.71
N ILE A 122 -3.19 -1.28 -9.00
CA ILE A 122 -3.52 -0.29 -10.03
C ILE A 122 -4.55 -0.91 -10.98
N PRO A 123 -5.82 -0.98 -10.59
CA PRO A 123 -6.85 -1.50 -11.48
C PRO A 123 -7.16 -0.52 -12.60
N ASP A 124 -7.28 -1.04 -13.83
CA ASP A 124 -7.61 -0.29 -15.04
C ASP A 124 -9.11 0.03 -15.15
N PHE A 125 -9.88 -0.33 -14.18
CA PHE A 125 -11.31 -0.04 -14.23
C PHE A 125 -11.72 0.86 -13.09
N CYS A 126 -12.56 1.82 -13.41
CA CYS A 126 -13.35 2.54 -12.43
C CYS A 126 -14.69 1.85 -12.29
N ASP A 127 -15.29 1.96 -11.11
CA ASP A 127 -16.66 1.52 -10.92
C ASP A 127 -17.56 2.16 -12.00
N PRO A 128 -18.28 1.39 -12.82
CA PRO A 128 -19.09 1.94 -13.90
C PRO A 128 -20.21 2.87 -13.42
N ARG A 129 -20.53 2.82 -12.13
CA ARG A 129 -21.46 3.75 -11.50
C ARG A 129 -20.88 5.14 -11.28
N ILE A 130 -19.56 5.27 -11.45
CA ILE A 130 -18.85 6.53 -11.26
C ILE A 130 -18.67 7.18 -12.62
N PRO A 131 -19.26 8.36 -12.88
CA PRO A 131 -19.11 9.05 -14.14
C PRO A 131 -17.65 9.24 -14.51
N ASP A 132 -17.31 9.03 -15.77
CA ASP A 132 -15.98 9.33 -16.29
C ASP A 132 -15.77 10.87 -16.22
N GLN A 133 -14.92 11.29 -15.31
CA GLN A 133 -14.60 12.69 -15.09
C GLN A 133 -13.25 13.07 -15.73
N GLY A 134 -12.86 12.42 -16.81
CA GLY A 134 -11.59 12.68 -17.47
C GLY A 134 -10.38 12.28 -16.63
N ARG A 135 -10.48 11.18 -15.93
CA ARG A 135 -9.48 10.69 -14.98
C ARG A 135 -8.18 10.36 -15.67
N GLU A 136 -7.12 10.89 -15.09
CA GLU A 136 -5.78 10.43 -15.40
C GLU A 136 -5.62 8.98 -14.96
N SER A 137 -4.84 8.21 -15.72
CA SER A 137 -4.45 6.86 -15.32
C SER A 137 -3.70 6.92 -13.98
N ALA A 138 -3.90 5.92 -13.12
CA ALA A 138 -3.17 5.83 -11.86
C ALA A 138 -1.66 5.87 -12.12
N PHE A 139 -0.96 6.69 -11.34
CA PHE A 139 0.48 6.84 -11.45
C PHE A 139 1.13 6.68 -10.06
N ILE A 140 1.96 5.65 -9.92
CA ILE A 140 2.62 5.35 -8.66
C ILE A 140 4.12 5.33 -8.88
N GLU A 141 4.85 6.16 -8.11
CA GLU A 141 6.31 6.26 -8.22
C GLU A 141 7.02 6.50 -6.89
N ASN A 142 8.31 6.23 -6.85
CA ASN A 142 9.20 6.49 -5.72
C ASN A 142 8.67 5.90 -4.40
N LEU A 143 8.38 4.60 -4.42
CA LEU A 143 8.08 3.83 -3.23
C LEU A 143 9.36 3.18 -2.70
N ASN A 144 9.64 3.36 -1.42
CA ASN A 144 10.76 2.73 -0.75
C ASN A 144 10.29 1.84 0.40
N PHE A 145 10.77 0.60 0.42
CA PHE A 145 10.50 -0.39 1.48
C PHE A 145 11.84 -0.89 2.02
N SER A 146 12.07 -0.74 3.32
CA SER A 146 13.29 -1.20 3.98
C SER A 146 13.02 -1.73 5.38
N ASP A 147 13.88 -2.64 5.82
CA ASP A 147 13.90 -3.14 7.21
C ASP A 147 12.53 -3.67 7.67
N ILE A 148 11.95 -4.56 6.86
CA ILE A 148 10.63 -5.14 7.12
C ILE A 148 10.76 -6.62 7.49
N VAL A 149 10.28 -6.97 8.66
CA VAL A 149 10.10 -8.35 9.11
C VAL A 149 8.68 -8.81 8.80
N MET A 150 8.55 -9.96 8.15
CA MET A 150 7.27 -10.57 7.81
C MET A 150 7.19 -11.98 8.37
N ASP A 151 6.21 -12.25 9.23
CA ASP A 151 5.98 -13.55 9.85
C ASP A 151 4.52 -14.00 9.68
N GLY A 152 4.28 -15.31 9.53
CA GLY A 152 2.94 -15.88 9.38
C GLY A 152 2.21 -15.42 8.11
N VAL A 153 2.87 -15.43 6.93
CA VAL A 153 2.24 -15.06 5.64
C VAL A 153 1.42 -16.22 5.12
N TYR A 154 0.13 -15.99 4.85
CA TYR A 154 -0.76 -17.00 4.28
C TYR A 154 -0.79 -16.99 2.74
N GLY A 155 -0.50 -15.84 2.14
CA GLY A 155 -0.52 -15.63 0.70
C GLY A 155 0.75 -14.97 0.19
N ASN A 156 0.63 -13.86 -0.52
CA ASN A 156 1.77 -13.19 -1.13
C ASN A 156 2.42 -12.17 -0.16
N PRO A 157 3.71 -12.30 0.17
CA PRO A 157 4.41 -11.30 0.98
C PRO A 157 4.37 -9.90 0.36
N ILE A 158 4.58 -9.83 -0.94
CA ILE A 158 4.46 -8.61 -1.73
C ILE A 158 3.63 -8.95 -2.96
N TYR A 159 2.60 -8.15 -3.21
CA TYR A 159 1.71 -8.31 -4.35
C TYR A 159 1.62 -7.00 -5.13
N VAL A 160 1.96 -7.06 -6.40
CA VAL A 160 1.84 -5.92 -7.31
C VAL A 160 0.97 -6.35 -8.48
N GLU A 161 -0.13 -5.66 -8.68
CA GLU A 161 -1.04 -5.94 -9.77
C GLU A 161 -1.40 -4.66 -10.53
N ILE A 162 -1.16 -4.72 -11.83
CA ILE A 162 -1.50 -3.65 -12.76
C ILE A 162 -2.50 -4.25 -13.74
N PHE A 163 -3.72 -3.74 -13.71
CA PHE A 163 -4.76 -4.11 -14.66
C PHE A 163 -4.75 -3.08 -15.78
N ASP A 164 -4.36 -3.48 -16.96
CA ASP A 164 -4.32 -2.58 -18.12
C ASP A 164 -5.24 -3.10 -19.22
N LYS A 165 -6.27 -2.32 -19.55
CA LYS A 165 -7.06 -2.51 -20.77
C LYS A 165 -6.56 -1.66 -21.94
N LYS A 166 -5.67 -0.68 -21.66
CA LYS A 166 -5.04 0.18 -22.65
C LYS A 166 -3.55 0.23 -22.39
N PRO A 167 -2.70 0.18 -23.43
CA PRO A 167 -1.24 0.13 -23.26
C PRO A 167 -0.64 1.52 -22.95
N ALA A 168 -1.08 2.15 -21.86
CA ALA A 168 -0.39 3.29 -21.27
C ALA A 168 0.42 2.75 -20.10
N LEU A 169 1.71 2.55 -20.31
CA LEU A 169 2.62 2.01 -19.30
C LEU A 169 2.75 2.98 -18.12
N PRO A 170 2.29 2.63 -16.92
CA PRO A 170 2.65 3.39 -15.73
C PRO A 170 4.15 3.28 -15.51
N ARG A 171 4.81 4.40 -15.22
CA ARG A 171 6.22 4.39 -14.83
C ARG A 171 6.31 3.96 -13.38
N PHE A 172 6.72 2.73 -13.18
CA PHE A 172 6.92 2.16 -11.86
C PHE A 172 8.42 2.20 -11.53
N ARG A 173 8.80 2.85 -10.44
CA ARG A 173 10.17 2.80 -9.93
C ARG A 173 10.14 2.29 -8.49
N PHE A 174 10.68 1.09 -8.28
CA PHE A 174 11.10 0.67 -6.96
C PHE A 174 12.54 1.13 -6.73
N GLY A 175 12.75 1.97 -5.73
CA GLY A 175 14.10 2.30 -5.27
C GLY A 175 14.45 1.40 -4.09
N PHE A 176 15.45 0.54 -4.26
CA PHE A 176 16.06 -0.14 -3.14
C PHE A 176 17.40 0.51 -2.85
N PRO A 177 17.67 1.01 -1.64
CA PRO A 177 19.01 1.44 -1.29
C PRO A 177 19.94 0.24 -1.40
N CYS A 178 21.06 0.43 -2.11
CA CYS A 178 22.08 -0.57 -2.27
C CYS A 178 22.85 -0.73 -0.95
N CYS A 179 22.29 -1.52 -0.04
CA CYS A 179 22.97 -1.92 1.18
C CYS A 179 23.05 -3.45 1.21
N SER A 180 24.23 -3.96 1.49
CA SER A 180 24.58 -5.39 1.50
C SER A 180 23.81 -6.25 2.51
N CYS A 181 22.90 -5.66 3.26
CA CYS A 181 22.07 -6.31 4.28
C CYS A 181 20.58 -6.42 3.91
N CYS A 182 20.14 -5.96 2.73
CA CYS A 182 18.73 -6.02 2.36
C CYS A 182 18.32 -7.43 1.92
N LEU A 183 17.37 -8.00 2.62
CA LEU A 183 16.72 -9.29 2.30
C LEU A 183 15.98 -9.30 0.94
N PHE A 184 15.90 -8.18 0.26
CA PHE A 184 15.30 -8.02 -1.06
C PHE A 184 16.37 -7.55 -2.06
N ARG A 185 17.09 -8.49 -2.66
CA ARG A 185 17.90 -8.20 -3.85
C ARG A 185 17.03 -8.33 -5.09
N GLY A 186 16.73 -7.19 -5.70
CA GLY A 186 16.40 -7.09 -7.11
C GLY A 186 15.01 -7.58 -7.53
N VAL A 187 14.03 -6.68 -7.55
CA VAL A 187 12.91 -6.81 -8.47
C VAL A 187 13.23 -5.96 -9.69
N CYS A 188 13.73 -6.60 -10.74
CA CYS A 188 13.86 -5.98 -12.05
C CYS A 188 12.55 -6.20 -12.80
N LEU A 189 11.73 -5.18 -12.94
CA LEU A 189 10.51 -5.24 -13.74
C LEU A 189 10.88 -4.91 -15.18
N ALA A 190 11.17 -5.94 -15.98
CA ALA A 190 11.26 -5.79 -17.43
C ALA A 190 9.86 -5.74 -18.03
N ALA A 191 9.53 -4.65 -18.70
CA ALA A 191 8.32 -4.56 -19.51
C ALA A 191 8.45 -5.48 -20.71
N ALA A 192 7.56 -6.45 -20.85
CA ALA A 192 7.37 -7.21 -22.09
C ALA A 192 6.06 -6.77 -22.76
N PRO A 193 6.01 -6.67 -24.08
CA PRO A 193 4.78 -6.36 -24.78
C PRO A 193 3.95 -7.64 -24.90
N GLU A 194 2.74 -7.63 -24.40
CA GLU A 194 1.58 -8.39 -24.84
C GLU A 194 0.61 -8.75 -23.71
N ARG A 195 -0.62 -8.55 -24.00
CA ARG A 195 -1.93 -8.83 -23.39
C ARG A 195 -1.98 -10.00 -22.40
N GLU A 196 -1.76 -9.73 -21.10
CA GLU A 196 -2.29 -10.55 -20.00
C GLU A 196 -2.08 -9.80 -18.67
N ALA A 197 -3.00 -9.96 -17.74
CA ALA A 197 -2.84 -9.42 -16.38
C ALA A 197 -1.53 -9.95 -15.79
N ARG A 198 -0.59 -9.06 -15.49
CA ARG A 198 0.75 -9.46 -15.06
C ARG A 198 0.78 -9.58 -13.56
N ARG A 199 0.88 -10.80 -13.07
CA ARG A 199 1.15 -11.10 -11.67
C ARG A 199 2.66 -11.15 -11.46
N PHE A 200 3.17 -10.33 -10.59
CA PHE A 200 4.57 -10.40 -10.20
C PHE A 200 4.69 -11.09 -8.85
N VAL A 201 5.38 -12.21 -8.82
CA VAL A 201 5.70 -12.92 -7.60
C VAL A 201 7.15 -12.64 -7.25
N VAL A 202 7.40 -12.08 -6.08
CA VAL A 202 8.76 -11.89 -5.58
C VAL A 202 9.19 -13.18 -4.88
N TRP A 203 10.15 -13.88 -5.44
CA TRP A 203 10.71 -15.10 -4.88
C TRP A 203 11.80 -14.79 -3.87
N ARG A 204 11.74 -15.45 -2.71
CA ARG A 204 12.85 -15.56 -1.79
C ARG A 204 13.83 -16.61 -2.35
N GLN A 205 15.08 -16.26 -2.56
CA GLN A 205 16.09 -17.31 -2.80
C GLN A 205 16.28 -18.11 -1.51
N PRO A 206 16.23 -19.45 -1.58
CA PRO A 206 16.57 -20.27 -0.43
C PRO A 206 18.04 -20.03 -0.08
N HIS A 207 18.35 -19.86 1.21
CA HIS A 207 19.69 -19.88 1.70
C HIS A 207 20.30 -21.25 1.41
N HIS A 208 21.28 -21.31 0.53
CA HIS A 208 22.21 -22.42 0.52
C HIS A 208 23.10 -22.25 1.75
N ASN A 209 22.88 -23.05 2.78
CA ASN A 209 23.86 -23.27 3.83
C ASN A 209 25.04 -24.00 3.19
N ALA A 210 26.19 -23.36 3.20
CA ALA A 210 27.48 -24.01 3.10
C ALA A 210 28.08 -24.08 4.49
#